data_e0c0d1ae259563bd3bc4b819074b60db
#
_entry.id   e0c0d1ae259563bd3bc4b819074b60db
#
_cell.length_a   1.000
_cell.length_b   1.000
_cell.length_c   1.000
_cell.angle_alpha   90.00
_cell.angle_beta   90.00
_cell.angle_gamma   90.00
#
_symmetry.space_group_name_H-M   'P 1'
#
loop_
_entity.id
_entity.type
_entity.pdbx_description
1 polymer ?
#
loop_
_entity_poly.entity_id
_entity_poly.type
_entity_poly.pdbx_seq_one_letter_code
_entity_poly.pdbx_strand_id
1 'polypeptide(L)'
;AVSPTTATVKVGESVTLSATITPDDATDKTITWSSSDEKVATVDAGKVTGVTEGTATITATTKDGNKTATCAVTVSNEAPSSKEVILEGEITSDLTLNAADKNYMKGFVYVKPGATLTIEAGTVIKGISVSSGEKAASLIIEPGAKIMAEGTVDKPIVFTSDKEPGKRATGDWGGLIICGNARVNQTKRPVIEGGPGTEYGNTTSDEFNGESSGKLKYVRIEFAGYPLEPDKEINGLTFGGVGSGTEVEFVQVSYSNDDSYEWFGGTVNAKHLVAYKGWDDDFDTGYGYTGNLQFLLSVRDKDIADTSDSNGFESDNDASGSSNTPLTKPVFSNVTLIGPFYGKVSDMTQAEVEAKTADAANGAKGGKFQAAMHLRRNSSLNVYNSVFTGWPYGLRATDKKGTANDGIAVKNVIFAGMWKNFYDDEKVSENFFNRAGNNTTLATTNEIISKDGDYSSVVASAVQGAEFVDEVLNNSFFEKVTYKGAFDGTNDWTAGWTNWDPQNTEY
;
A
#
# COMPACT_ATOMS: atom_id res chain seq x y z
N ALA A 1 3.08 -22.96 -18.31
CA ALA A 1 1.99 -22.10 -18.76
C ALA A 1 2.55 -20.88 -19.50
N VAL A 2 1.71 -20.23 -20.34
CA VAL A 2 2.02 -18.93 -20.98
C VAL A 2 0.94 -17.93 -20.54
N SER A 3 1.35 -16.72 -20.22
CA SER A 3 0.45 -15.63 -19.83
C SER A 3 0.84 -14.34 -20.58
N PRO A 4 -0.16 -13.60 -21.10
CA PRO A 4 -1.55 -13.99 -21.26
C PRO A 4 -1.74 -15.12 -22.32
N THR A 5 -2.89 -15.80 -22.29
CA THR A 5 -3.23 -16.85 -23.28
C THR A 5 -3.79 -16.28 -24.59
N THR A 6 -4.19 -15.00 -24.57
CA THR A 6 -4.60 -14.22 -25.76
C THR A 6 -3.98 -12.82 -25.67
N ALA A 7 -3.58 -12.25 -26.81
CA ALA A 7 -3.05 -10.90 -26.88
C ALA A 7 -3.47 -10.21 -28.19
N THR A 8 -3.64 -8.88 -28.14
CA THR A 8 -3.82 -8.04 -29.33
C THR A 8 -2.68 -7.04 -29.39
N VAL A 9 -2.08 -6.88 -30.58
CA VAL A 9 -0.96 -5.96 -30.80
C VAL A 9 -1.16 -5.23 -32.12
N LYS A 10 -0.74 -3.96 -32.20
CA LYS A 10 -0.77 -3.24 -33.47
C LYS A 10 0.41 -3.62 -34.35
N VAL A 11 0.24 -3.42 -35.66
CA VAL A 11 1.36 -3.55 -36.60
C VAL A 11 2.49 -2.58 -36.17
N GLY A 12 3.70 -3.12 -36.00
CA GLY A 12 4.89 -2.39 -35.56
C GLY A 12 5.05 -2.28 -34.04
N GLU A 13 4.02 -2.59 -33.24
CA GLU A 13 4.11 -2.60 -31.76
C GLU A 13 4.44 -3.99 -31.24
N SER A 14 4.74 -4.09 -29.94
CA SER A 14 5.12 -5.36 -29.32
C SER A 14 4.38 -5.57 -28.00
N VAL A 15 4.09 -6.84 -27.67
CA VAL A 15 3.58 -7.31 -26.37
C VAL A 15 4.53 -8.37 -25.81
N THR A 16 4.74 -8.42 -24.50
CA THR A 16 5.59 -9.43 -23.86
C THR A 16 4.72 -10.52 -23.23
N LEU A 17 5.03 -11.75 -23.58
CA LEU A 17 4.46 -12.95 -22.96
C LEU A 17 5.42 -13.50 -21.91
N SER A 18 4.90 -13.96 -20.80
CA SER A 18 5.66 -14.71 -19.80
C SER A 18 5.37 -16.20 -19.89
N ALA A 19 6.36 -17.04 -19.58
CA ALA A 19 6.14 -18.48 -19.49
C ALA A 19 6.63 -18.99 -18.14
N THR A 20 5.75 -19.74 -17.45
CA THR A 20 6.04 -20.37 -16.15
C THR A 20 6.20 -21.88 -16.35
N ILE A 21 7.28 -22.44 -15.80
CA ILE A 21 7.55 -23.89 -15.76
C ILE A 21 7.16 -24.42 -14.39
N THR A 22 6.42 -25.52 -14.36
CA THR A 22 6.04 -26.24 -13.15
C THR A 22 6.51 -27.68 -13.24
N PRO A 23 7.13 -28.24 -12.17
CA PRO A 23 7.36 -27.65 -10.85
C PRO A 23 8.52 -26.65 -10.83
N ASP A 24 8.55 -25.78 -9.82
CA ASP A 24 9.52 -24.68 -9.72
C ASP A 24 10.98 -25.16 -9.50
N ASP A 25 11.17 -26.38 -9.07
CA ASP A 25 12.47 -27.04 -8.89
C ASP A 25 13.00 -27.74 -10.17
N ALA A 26 12.35 -27.54 -11.31
CA ALA A 26 12.82 -28.06 -12.59
C ALA A 26 14.27 -27.61 -12.87
N THR A 27 15.13 -28.57 -13.20
CA THR A 27 16.58 -28.34 -13.39
C THR A 27 16.93 -27.69 -14.73
N ASP A 28 16.14 -27.89 -15.77
CA ASP A 28 16.25 -27.16 -17.04
C ASP A 28 15.02 -26.32 -17.31
N LYS A 29 15.15 -25.00 -17.15
CA LYS A 29 14.08 -24.01 -17.40
C LYS A 29 14.18 -23.34 -18.77
N THR A 30 14.95 -23.93 -19.68
CA THR A 30 15.10 -23.38 -21.03
C THR A 30 13.82 -23.50 -21.83
N ILE A 31 13.38 -22.37 -22.40
CA ILE A 31 12.18 -22.24 -23.22
C ILE A 31 12.58 -21.70 -24.59
N THR A 32 12.04 -22.32 -25.64
CA THR A 32 12.06 -21.78 -27.01
C THR A 32 10.71 -21.26 -27.40
N TRP A 33 10.72 -20.14 -28.12
CA TRP A 33 9.50 -19.49 -28.61
C TRP A 33 9.40 -19.64 -30.12
N SER A 34 8.18 -19.82 -30.64
CA SER A 34 7.90 -19.87 -32.07
C SER A 34 6.57 -19.24 -32.40
N SER A 35 6.45 -18.69 -33.61
CA SER A 35 5.21 -18.20 -34.18
C SER A 35 4.68 -19.17 -35.23
N SER A 36 3.36 -19.33 -35.30
CA SER A 36 2.71 -20.10 -36.37
C SER A 36 2.75 -19.39 -37.73
N ASP A 37 2.88 -18.04 -37.71
CA ASP A 37 3.03 -17.20 -38.91
C ASP A 37 3.86 -15.94 -38.58
N GLU A 38 5.15 -15.99 -38.94
CA GLU A 38 6.07 -14.85 -38.72
C GLU A 38 5.77 -13.64 -39.61
N LYS A 39 4.95 -13.78 -40.66
CA LYS A 39 4.48 -12.65 -41.44
C LYS A 39 3.41 -11.85 -40.70
N VAL A 40 2.67 -12.51 -39.80
CA VAL A 40 1.67 -11.85 -38.96
C VAL A 40 2.29 -11.35 -37.68
N ALA A 41 3.00 -12.22 -36.95
CA ALA A 41 3.67 -11.84 -35.70
C ALA A 41 4.99 -12.61 -35.54
N THR A 42 6.05 -11.90 -35.16
CA THR A 42 7.34 -12.51 -34.78
C THR A 42 7.44 -12.60 -33.27
N VAL A 43 8.28 -13.52 -32.77
CA VAL A 43 8.57 -13.64 -31.32
C VAL A 43 10.04 -13.82 -31.06
N ASP A 44 10.58 -13.08 -30.10
CA ASP A 44 11.94 -13.21 -29.58
C ASP A 44 11.92 -13.16 -28.06
N ALA A 45 12.37 -14.22 -27.39
CA ALA A 45 12.42 -14.37 -25.93
C ALA A 45 11.10 -13.98 -25.22
N GLY A 46 9.94 -14.27 -25.85
CA GLY A 46 8.62 -13.93 -25.34
C GLY A 46 8.10 -12.54 -25.76
N LYS A 47 8.94 -11.67 -26.34
CA LYS A 47 8.50 -10.42 -26.92
C LYS A 47 7.91 -10.67 -28.31
N VAL A 48 6.61 -10.46 -28.45
CA VAL A 48 5.88 -10.63 -29.70
C VAL A 48 5.71 -9.29 -30.39
N THR A 49 6.10 -9.20 -31.67
CA THR A 49 5.96 -7.98 -32.48
C THR A 49 4.97 -8.23 -33.61
N GLY A 50 3.94 -7.37 -33.74
CA GLY A 50 3.00 -7.39 -34.85
C GLY A 50 3.67 -6.94 -36.16
N VAL A 51 3.53 -7.75 -37.22
CA VAL A 51 4.13 -7.47 -38.55
C VAL A 51 3.08 -7.06 -39.57
N THR A 52 2.00 -7.84 -39.72
CA THR A 52 0.87 -7.50 -40.57
C THR A 52 -0.43 -7.94 -39.91
N GLU A 53 -1.54 -7.34 -40.28
CA GLU A 53 -2.87 -7.69 -39.77
C GLU A 53 -3.17 -9.17 -39.98
N GLY A 54 -3.71 -9.82 -38.94
CA GLY A 54 -4.04 -11.25 -38.94
C GLY A 54 -3.98 -11.87 -37.56
N THR A 55 -3.98 -13.20 -37.51
CA THR A 55 -3.84 -13.98 -36.28
C THR A 55 -2.67 -14.94 -36.36
N ALA A 56 -1.91 -15.03 -35.27
CA ALA A 56 -0.84 -16.01 -35.13
C ALA A 56 -0.90 -16.67 -33.74
N THR A 57 -0.48 -17.94 -33.67
CA THR A 57 -0.33 -18.64 -32.40
C THR A 57 1.14 -18.61 -32.01
N ILE A 58 1.43 -18.02 -30.88
CA ILE A 58 2.79 -18.04 -30.28
C ILE A 58 2.88 -19.23 -29.34
N THR A 59 3.90 -20.04 -29.51
CA THR A 59 4.11 -21.26 -28.74
C THR A 59 5.43 -21.17 -27.96
N ALA A 60 5.34 -21.38 -26.65
CA ALA A 60 6.49 -21.62 -25.78
C ALA A 60 6.70 -23.14 -25.63
N THR A 61 7.89 -23.65 -25.90
CA THR A 61 8.23 -25.06 -25.80
C THR A 61 9.39 -25.24 -24.82
N THR A 62 9.25 -26.11 -23.81
CA THR A 62 10.32 -26.45 -22.90
C THR A 62 11.34 -27.35 -23.60
N LYS A 63 12.64 -27.13 -23.32
CA LYS A 63 13.70 -27.97 -23.83
C LYS A 63 13.64 -29.39 -23.26
N ASP A 64 13.31 -29.50 -21.97
CA ASP A 64 13.06 -30.79 -21.34
C ASP A 64 11.60 -31.21 -21.58
N GLY A 65 11.44 -32.39 -22.18
CA GLY A 65 10.16 -33.05 -22.43
C GLY A 65 9.25 -32.41 -23.50
N ASN A 66 9.72 -31.37 -24.21
CA ASN A 66 8.98 -30.68 -25.30
C ASN A 66 7.52 -30.31 -24.95
N LYS A 67 7.30 -29.87 -23.71
CA LYS A 67 5.96 -29.42 -23.30
C LYS A 67 5.67 -28.06 -23.87
N THR A 68 4.46 -27.85 -24.37
CA THR A 68 4.06 -26.62 -25.03
C THR A 68 2.97 -25.90 -24.28
N ALA A 69 2.97 -24.57 -24.38
CA ALA A 69 1.86 -23.69 -24.02
C ALA A 69 1.76 -22.57 -25.04
N THR A 70 0.55 -22.08 -25.30
CA THR A 70 0.29 -21.17 -26.41
C THR A 70 -0.39 -19.88 -25.98
N CYS A 71 -0.18 -18.81 -26.77
CA CYS A 71 -0.92 -17.58 -26.76
C CYS A 71 -1.48 -17.32 -28.16
N ALA A 72 -2.77 -17.04 -28.27
CA ALA A 72 -3.38 -16.59 -29.53
C ALA A 72 -3.16 -15.05 -29.66
N VAL A 73 -2.45 -14.63 -30.70
CA VAL A 73 -2.14 -13.22 -30.95
C VAL A 73 -2.93 -12.73 -32.15
N THR A 74 -3.67 -11.64 -31.98
CA THR A 74 -4.31 -10.89 -33.05
C THR A 74 -3.49 -9.64 -33.34
N VAL A 75 -3.05 -9.49 -34.59
CA VAL A 75 -2.41 -8.25 -35.07
C VAL A 75 -3.43 -7.42 -35.85
N SER A 76 -3.62 -6.17 -35.45
CA SER A 76 -4.59 -5.26 -36.06
C SER A 76 -3.97 -3.90 -36.34
N ASN A 77 -4.46 -3.22 -37.34
CA ASN A 77 -4.13 -1.81 -37.60
C ASN A 77 -5.00 -0.84 -36.77
N GLU A 78 -6.12 -1.36 -36.26
CA GLU A 78 -6.98 -0.58 -35.37
C GLU A 78 -6.47 -0.67 -33.93
N ALA A 79 -6.53 0.44 -33.20
CA ALA A 79 -6.41 0.38 -31.75
C ALA A 79 -7.51 -0.56 -31.23
N PRO A 80 -7.25 -1.43 -30.22
CA PRO A 80 -8.33 -2.17 -29.59
C PRO A 80 -9.43 -1.16 -29.24
N SER A 81 -10.66 -1.44 -29.71
CA SER A 81 -11.80 -0.56 -29.42
C SER A 81 -11.97 -0.54 -27.91
N SER A 82 -11.76 0.62 -27.29
CA SER A 82 -12.03 0.77 -25.87
C SER A 82 -13.52 0.62 -25.63
N LYS A 83 -13.91 -0.38 -24.86
CA LYS A 83 -15.29 -0.50 -24.37
C LYS A 83 -15.36 0.13 -22.96
N GLU A 84 -16.55 0.51 -22.58
CA GLU A 84 -16.83 0.88 -21.20
C GLU A 84 -17.17 -0.40 -20.41
N VAL A 85 -16.49 -0.58 -19.29
CA VAL A 85 -16.69 -1.67 -18.33
C VAL A 85 -17.10 -1.06 -17.01
N ILE A 86 -18.28 -1.37 -16.53
CA ILE A 86 -18.76 -0.93 -15.21
C ILE A 86 -18.83 -2.14 -14.29
N LEU A 87 -17.99 -2.15 -13.27
CA LEU A 87 -18.06 -3.12 -12.17
C LEU A 87 -19.13 -2.65 -11.18
N GLU A 88 -20.12 -3.51 -10.92
CA GLU A 88 -21.21 -3.26 -9.98
C GLU A 88 -21.66 -4.59 -9.35
N GLY A 89 -21.86 -4.62 -8.02
CA GLY A 89 -22.37 -5.80 -7.31
C GLY A 89 -21.33 -6.92 -7.17
N GLU A 90 -21.67 -8.16 -7.51
CA GLU A 90 -20.86 -9.35 -7.23
C GLU A 90 -20.13 -9.90 -8.46
N ILE A 91 -18.83 -10.14 -8.33
CA ILE A 91 -17.99 -10.87 -9.29
C ILE A 91 -17.85 -12.30 -8.78
N THR A 92 -18.58 -13.23 -9.38
CA THR A 92 -18.68 -14.63 -8.93
C THR A 92 -17.85 -15.62 -9.74
N SER A 93 -17.13 -15.14 -10.75
CA SER A 93 -16.22 -15.91 -11.60
C SER A 93 -15.03 -15.05 -12.00
N ASP A 94 -13.98 -15.69 -12.50
CA ASP A 94 -12.77 -14.99 -12.94
C ASP A 94 -13.09 -13.90 -13.95
N LEU A 95 -12.53 -12.72 -13.74
CA LEU A 95 -12.71 -11.54 -14.58
C LEU A 95 -11.36 -10.87 -14.82
N THR A 96 -11.11 -10.43 -16.06
CA THR A 96 -9.94 -9.63 -16.41
C THR A 96 -10.36 -8.24 -16.86
N LEU A 97 -9.74 -7.22 -16.28
CA LEU A 97 -9.82 -5.82 -16.73
C LEU A 97 -8.64 -5.51 -17.63
N ASN A 98 -8.92 -4.96 -18.80
CA ASN A 98 -7.91 -4.64 -19.80
C ASN A 98 -7.53 -3.16 -19.75
N ALA A 99 -6.26 -2.87 -19.98
CA ALA A 99 -5.73 -1.51 -19.98
C ALA A 99 -6.31 -0.63 -21.12
N ALA A 100 -6.79 -1.24 -22.20
CA ALA A 100 -7.40 -0.51 -23.32
C ALA A 100 -8.84 -0.07 -23.05
N ASP A 101 -9.51 -0.64 -22.04
CA ASP A 101 -10.92 -0.38 -21.73
C ASP A 101 -11.05 0.82 -20.75
N LYS A 102 -12.22 1.47 -20.78
CA LYS A 102 -12.61 2.46 -19.79
C LYS A 102 -13.28 1.74 -18.62
N ASN A 103 -12.52 1.53 -17.54
CA ASN A 103 -13.01 0.74 -16.42
C ASN A 103 -13.52 1.65 -15.30
N TYR A 104 -14.73 1.40 -14.85
CA TYR A 104 -15.40 2.12 -13.76
C TYR A 104 -15.87 1.15 -12.69
N MET A 105 -15.96 1.66 -11.45
CA MET A 105 -16.62 0.97 -10.33
C MET A 105 -17.80 1.80 -9.86
N LYS A 106 -18.92 1.14 -9.52
CA LYS A 106 -20.13 1.77 -9.01
C LYS A 106 -20.65 1.03 -7.78
N GLY A 107 -20.80 1.77 -6.66
CA GLY A 107 -21.21 1.18 -5.40
C GLY A 107 -20.22 0.12 -4.89
N PHE A 108 -20.66 -0.75 -4.03
CA PHE A 108 -19.81 -1.84 -3.51
C PHE A 108 -19.69 -2.97 -4.54
N VAL A 109 -18.44 -3.27 -4.92
CA VAL A 109 -18.09 -4.36 -5.84
C VAL A 109 -17.40 -5.47 -5.04
N TYR A 110 -17.99 -6.65 -4.99
CA TYR A 110 -17.50 -7.78 -4.23
C TYR A 110 -16.90 -8.84 -5.15
N VAL A 111 -15.63 -9.16 -5.00
CA VAL A 111 -15.04 -10.37 -5.60
C VAL A 111 -15.31 -11.53 -4.64
N LYS A 112 -16.11 -12.48 -5.10
CA LYS A 112 -16.64 -13.56 -4.26
C LYS A 112 -15.66 -14.71 -4.13
N PRO A 113 -15.74 -15.50 -3.02
CA PRO A 113 -14.87 -16.66 -2.81
C PRO A 113 -14.79 -17.58 -4.03
N GLY A 114 -13.57 -17.92 -4.44
CA GLY A 114 -13.29 -18.75 -5.62
C GLY A 114 -13.13 -17.99 -6.94
N ALA A 115 -13.50 -16.70 -6.99
CA ALA A 115 -13.27 -15.84 -8.15
C ALA A 115 -11.92 -15.08 -8.03
N THR A 116 -11.31 -14.82 -9.18
CA THR A 116 -10.11 -14.00 -9.31
C THR A 116 -10.39 -12.79 -10.19
N LEU A 117 -10.13 -11.59 -9.67
CA LEU A 117 -10.10 -10.36 -10.44
C LEU A 117 -8.65 -10.11 -10.90
N THR A 118 -8.40 -10.23 -12.20
CA THR A 118 -7.09 -9.92 -12.80
C THR A 118 -7.14 -8.54 -13.44
N ILE A 119 -6.12 -7.74 -13.21
CA ILE A 119 -6.03 -6.36 -13.73
C ILE A 119 -4.72 -6.24 -14.50
N GLU A 120 -4.81 -5.96 -15.79
CA GLU A 120 -3.64 -5.79 -16.66
C GLU A 120 -2.82 -4.57 -16.29
N ALA A 121 -1.50 -4.63 -16.52
CA ALA A 121 -0.60 -3.50 -16.30
C ALA A 121 -1.01 -2.27 -17.14
N GLY A 122 -1.08 -1.11 -16.48
CA GLY A 122 -1.51 0.16 -17.08
C GLY A 122 -3.03 0.38 -17.09
N THR A 123 -3.81 -0.52 -16.48
CA THR A 123 -5.26 -0.32 -16.34
C THR A 123 -5.56 0.84 -15.41
N VAL A 124 -6.47 1.71 -15.81
CA VAL A 124 -7.05 2.75 -14.96
C VAL A 124 -8.49 2.36 -14.61
N ILE A 125 -8.81 2.35 -13.31
CA ILE A 125 -10.13 2.05 -12.79
C ILE A 125 -10.64 3.28 -12.05
N LYS A 126 -11.77 3.85 -12.49
CA LYS A 126 -12.35 5.06 -11.91
C LYS A 126 -13.51 4.72 -10.99
N GLY A 127 -13.41 5.09 -9.72
CA GLY A 127 -14.54 5.02 -8.78
C GLY A 127 -15.55 6.10 -9.11
N ILE A 128 -16.80 5.71 -9.42
CA ILE A 128 -17.88 6.68 -9.69
C ILE A 128 -18.23 7.39 -8.40
N SER A 129 -18.06 8.70 -8.39
CA SER A 129 -18.39 9.57 -7.27
C SER A 129 -19.89 9.58 -7.01
N VAL A 130 -20.27 9.63 -5.73
CA VAL A 130 -21.68 9.58 -5.31
C VAL A 130 -22.06 10.80 -4.50
N SER A 131 -23.36 11.03 -4.33
CA SER A 131 -23.90 12.04 -3.42
C SER A 131 -23.83 11.55 -1.98
N SER A 132 -23.78 12.47 -1.02
CA SER A 132 -23.76 12.14 0.41
C SER A 132 -24.89 11.18 0.80
N GLY A 133 -24.52 10.08 1.49
CA GLY A 133 -25.44 9.05 1.95
C GLY A 133 -25.67 7.89 0.96
N GLU A 134 -25.04 7.92 -0.21
CA GLU A 134 -25.02 6.79 -1.15
C GLU A 134 -23.77 5.91 -0.91
N LYS A 135 -23.83 4.65 -1.36
CA LYS A 135 -22.67 3.74 -1.29
C LYS A 135 -21.61 4.17 -2.28
N ALA A 136 -20.49 4.67 -1.79
CA ALA A 136 -19.35 5.01 -2.62
C ALA A 136 -18.78 3.77 -3.32
N ALA A 137 -18.25 3.95 -4.53
CA ALA A 137 -17.56 2.91 -5.24
C ALA A 137 -16.42 2.33 -4.39
N SER A 138 -16.45 1.04 -4.10
CA SER A 138 -15.41 0.35 -3.31
C SER A 138 -15.19 -1.03 -3.86
N LEU A 139 -13.95 -1.49 -3.91
CA LEU A 139 -13.60 -2.84 -4.34
C LEU A 139 -13.29 -3.71 -3.13
N ILE A 140 -14.09 -4.74 -2.92
CA ILE A 140 -13.97 -5.66 -1.79
C ILE A 140 -13.57 -7.05 -2.29
N ILE A 141 -12.40 -7.50 -1.90
CA ILE A 141 -11.93 -8.87 -2.12
C ILE A 141 -12.33 -9.68 -0.90
N GLU A 142 -13.33 -10.55 -1.01
CA GLU A 142 -13.79 -11.35 0.12
C GLU A 142 -12.84 -12.50 0.46
N PRO A 143 -12.89 -13.05 1.70
CA PRO A 143 -12.06 -14.19 2.09
C PRO A 143 -12.23 -15.38 1.13
N GLY A 144 -11.11 -15.85 0.55
CA GLY A 144 -11.12 -16.91 -0.46
C GLY A 144 -11.27 -16.45 -1.91
N ALA A 145 -11.44 -15.14 -2.14
CA ALA A 145 -11.29 -14.50 -3.45
C ALA A 145 -9.85 -14.02 -3.67
N LYS A 146 -9.54 -13.60 -4.89
CA LYS A 146 -8.21 -13.06 -5.22
C LYS A 146 -8.27 -11.82 -6.10
N ILE A 147 -7.31 -10.92 -5.87
CA ILE A 147 -6.97 -9.85 -6.78
C ILE A 147 -5.56 -10.07 -7.34
N MET A 148 -5.40 -10.03 -8.66
CA MET A 148 -4.12 -10.10 -9.34
C MET A 148 -3.89 -8.78 -10.07
N ALA A 149 -3.31 -7.81 -9.37
CA ALA A 149 -3.02 -6.47 -9.87
C ALA A 149 -1.49 -6.28 -9.95
N GLU A 150 -0.91 -6.74 -11.05
CA GLU A 150 0.52 -6.68 -11.29
C GLU A 150 0.82 -5.69 -12.42
N GLY A 151 1.03 -4.42 -12.02
CA GLY A 151 1.54 -3.37 -12.90
C GLY A 151 3.05 -3.50 -13.15
N THR A 152 3.60 -2.51 -13.83
CA THR A 152 5.05 -2.35 -14.03
C THR A 152 5.47 -0.91 -13.75
N VAL A 153 6.77 -0.65 -13.64
CA VAL A 153 7.30 0.72 -13.46
C VAL A 153 6.72 1.66 -14.52
N ASP A 154 6.68 1.24 -15.79
CA ASP A 154 6.21 2.10 -16.90
C ASP A 154 4.68 2.05 -17.09
N LYS A 155 4.00 1.07 -16.50
CA LYS A 155 2.56 0.83 -16.64
C LYS A 155 1.94 0.45 -15.29
N PRO A 156 1.94 1.36 -14.30
CA PRO A 156 1.27 1.10 -13.02
C PRO A 156 -0.25 0.96 -13.22
N ILE A 157 -0.87 0.19 -12.36
CA ILE A 157 -2.33 0.09 -12.28
C ILE A 157 -2.81 1.26 -11.40
N VAL A 158 -3.89 1.93 -11.79
CA VAL A 158 -4.40 3.11 -11.09
C VAL A 158 -5.86 2.95 -10.73
N PHE A 159 -6.15 3.06 -9.43
CA PHE A 159 -7.50 3.27 -8.92
C PHE A 159 -7.64 4.75 -8.56
N THR A 160 -8.61 5.46 -9.11
CA THR A 160 -8.73 6.90 -8.94
C THR A 160 -10.19 7.39 -9.01
N SER A 161 -10.42 8.67 -8.78
CA SER A 161 -11.70 9.34 -8.94
C SER A 161 -12.15 9.43 -10.41
N ASP A 162 -13.45 9.37 -10.66
CA ASP A 162 -14.04 9.62 -11.99
C ASP A 162 -14.10 11.11 -12.37
N LYS A 163 -13.78 12.00 -11.42
CA LYS A 163 -13.79 13.44 -11.65
C LYS A 163 -12.63 13.88 -12.55
N GLU A 164 -12.88 14.99 -13.24
CA GLU A 164 -11.88 15.62 -14.11
C GLU A 164 -10.65 16.12 -13.33
N PRO A 165 -9.48 16.22 -13.97
CA PRO A 165 -8.30 16.84 -13.39
C PRO A 165 -8.61 18.23 -12.77
N GLY A 166 -8.04 18.50 -11.60
CA GLY A 166 -8.30 19.72 -10.83
C GLY A 166 -9.66 19.76 -10.10
N LYS A 167 -10.47 18.69 -10.22
CA LYS A 167 -11.76 18.55 -9.52
C LYS A 167 -11.81 17.40 -8.52
N ARG A 168 -10.78 16.55 -8.51
CA ARG A 168 -10.67 15.41 -7.59
C ARG A 168 -10.46 15.89 -6.16
N ALA A 169 -11.03 15.16 -5.21
CA ALA A 169 -10.91 15.45 -3.78
C ALA A 169 -10.76 14.15 -2.98
N THR A 170 -10.20 14.25 -1.79
CA THR A 170 -10.16 13.15 -0.81
C THR A 170 -11.57 12.60 -0.62
N GLY A 171 -11.71 11.27 -0.54
CA GLY A 171 -13.01 10.63 -0.34
C GLY A 171 -13.95 10.67 -1.54
N ASP A 172 -13.48 10.90 -2.76
CA ASP A 172 -14.32 10.85 -3.95
C ASP A 172 -14.93 9.46 -4.20
N TRP A 173 -14.25 8.43 -3.75
CA TRP A 173 -14.69 7.03 -3.78
C TRP A 173 -14.24 6.30 -2.50
N GLY A 174 -14.73 5.09 -2.28
CA GLY A 174 -14.46 4.35 -1.04
C GLY A 174 -13.01 3.96 -0.88
N GLY A 175 -12.58 2.89 -1.51
CA GLY A 175 -11.22 2.36 -1.36
C GLY A 175 -11.10 0.91 -1.82
N LEU A 176 -9.89 0.37 -1.67
CA LEU A 176 -9.60 -1.04 -1.92
C LEU A 176 -9.53 -1.78 -0.58
N ILE A 177 -10.38 -2.79 -0.42
CA ILE A 177 -10.50 -3.61 0.77
C ILE A 177 -10.15 -5.05 0.43
N ILE A 178 -9.16 -5.63 1.11
CA ILE A 178 -8.77 -7.02 0.94
C ILE A 178 -9.03 -7.77 2.25
N CYS A 179 -9.86 -8.80 2.18
CA CYS A 179 -10.24 -9.63 3.33
C CYS A 179 -9.68 -11.05 3.16
N GLY A 180 -9.14 -11.58 4.25
CA GLY A 180 -8.65 -12.95 4.32
C GLY A 180 -9.18 -13.68 5.54
N ASN A 181 -8.64 -14.87 5.79
CA ASN A 181 -8.98 -15.73 6.94
C ASN A 181 -7.81 -15.88 7.93
N ALA A 182 -6.72 -15.09 7.80
CA ALA A 182 -5.62 -15.16 8.74
C ALA A 182 -6.03 -14.67 10.15
N ARG A 183 -5.21 -14.98 11.13
CA ARG A 183 -5.51 -14.77 12.55
C ARG A 183 -5.78 -13.30 12.90
N VAL A 184 -6.84 -13.09 13.70
CA VAL A 184 -7.16 -11.83 14.36
C VAL A 184 -7.35 -12.06 15.86
N ASN A 185 -7.15 -11.05 16.70
CA ASN A 185 -7.27 -11.20 18.17
C ASN A 185 -8.69 -10.93 18.71
N GLN A 186 -9.67 -10.89 17.84
CA GLN A 186 -11.06 -10.65 18.22
C GLN A 186 -11.74 -11.92 18.71
N THR A 187 -12.76 -11.78 19.57
CA THR A 187 -13.54 -12.92 20.11
C THR A 187 -14.58 -13.44 19.12
N LYS A 188 -14.93 -12.64 18.12
CA LYS A 188 -15.81 -12.98 16.98
C LYS A 188 -15.16 -12.48 15.72
N ARG A 189 -15.50 -13.06 14.59
CA ARG A 189 -15.08 -12.53 13.29
C ARG A 189 -15.54 -11.08 13.19
N PRO A 190 -14.62 -10.15 13.03
CA PRO A 190 -14.99 -8.76 12.83
C PRO A 190 -15.57 -8.54 11.43
N VAL A 191 -16.30 -7.46 11.29
CA VAL A 191 -16.83 -6.97 10.02
C VAL A 191 -16.02 -5.73 9.62
N ILE A 192 -15.68 -5.61 8.35
CA ILE A 192 -15.01 -4.41 7.84
C ILE A 192 -15.90 -3.19 8.09
N GLU A 193 -15.31 -2.16 8.63
CA GLU A 193 -15.95 -0.86 8.81
C GLU A 193 -16.21 -0.16 7.45
N GLY A 194 -16.85 1.01 7.47
CA GLY A 194 -17.21 1.71 6.24
C GLY A 194 -18.33 1.04 5.43
N GLY A 195 -19.03 0.04 5.99
CA GLY A 195 -20.32 -0.44 5.51
C GLY A 195 -20.39 -1.58 4.50
N PRO A 196 -19.31 -2.20 3.96
CA PRO A 196 -19.46 -3.32 3.04
C PRO A 196 -20.01 -4.59 3.70
N GLY A 197 -19.94 -4.72 5.03
CA GLY A 197 -20.54 -5.85 5.76
C GLY A 197 -19.77 -7.17 5.65
N THR A 198 -18.56 -7.17 5.07
CA THR A 198 -17.76 -8.38 4.90
C THR A 198 -17.09 -8.79 6.20
N GLU A 199 -17.35 -10.02 6.63
CA GLU A 199 -16.63 -10.66 7.76
C GLU A 199 -15.26 -11.14 7.31
N TYR A 200 -14.24 -11.01 8.19
CA TYR A 200 -12.88 -11.42 7.89
C TYR A 200 -12.18 -12.09 9.09
N GLY A 201 -11.02 -12.64 8.82
CA GLY A 201 -10.11 -13.18 9.82
C GLY A 201 -10.56 -14.50 10.44
N ASN A 202 -9.67 -15.10 11.22
CA ASN A 202 -9.90 -16.27 12.04
C ASN A 202 -9.61 -15.94 13.51
N THR A 203 -10.53 -16.24 14.39
CA THR A 203 -10.42 -15.87 15.82
C THR A 203 -9.79 -16.96 16.69
N THR A 204 -9.56 -18.16 16.16
CA THR A 204 -9.15 -19.34 16.96
C THR A 204 -7.95 -20.11 16.42
N SER A 205 -7.64 -20.02 15.12
CA SER A 205 -6.63 -20.83 14.44
C SER A 205 -5.67 -19.98 13.62
N ASP A 206 -4.41 -20.38 13.58
CA ASP A 206 -3.35 -19.82 12.75
C ASP A 206 -3.23 -20.53 11.39
N GLU A 207 -4.12 -21.48 11.10
CA GLU A 207 -4.10 -22.33 9.88
C GLU A 207 -4.04 -21.51 8.58
N PHE A 208 -4.71 -20.36 8.56
CA PHE A 208 -4.78 -19.50 7.39
C PHE A 208 -3.76 -18.35 7.36
N ASN A 209 -2.81 -18.31 8.30
CA ASN A 209 -1.81 -17.24 8.34
C ASN A 209 -0.93 -17.19 7.08
N GLY A 210 -0.79 -18.28 6.34
CA GLY A 210 -0.07 -18.37 5.08
C GLY A 210 -0.93 -18.28 3.82
N GLU A 211 -2.24 -17.99 3.93
CA GLU A 211 -3.10 -17.87 2.75
C GLU A 211 -2.74 -16.67 1.87
N SER A 212 -3.24 -16.69 0.63
CA SER A 212 -3.04 -15.63 -0.34
C SER A 212 -4.36 -15.09 -0.88
N SER A 213 -4.57 -13.80 -0.71
CA SER A 213 -5.64 -13.02 -1.37
C SER A 213 -5.19 -12.45 -2.73
N GLY A 214 -3.99 -12.80 -3.22
CA GLY A 214 -3.47 -12.41 -4.53
C GLY A 214 -2.21 -11.55 -4.48
N LYS A 215 -2.16 -10.55 -5.36
CA LYS A 215 -0.97 -9.71 -5.55
C LYS A 215 -1.33 -8.26 -5.86
N LEU A 216 -0.66 -7.32 -5.21
CA LEU A 216 -0.61 -5.91 -5.57
C LEU A 216 0.84 -5.53 -5.86
N LYS A 217 1.13 -5.10 -7.09
CA LYS A 217 2.45 -4.61 -7.47
C LYS A 217 2.36 -3.47 -8.46
N TYR A 218 3.09 -2.37 -8.20
CA TYR A 218 2.99 -1.13 -8.96
C TYR A 218 1.55 -0.65 -9.11
N VAL A 219 0.90 -0.40 -7.97
CA VAL A 219 -0.49 0.03 -7.88
C VAL A 219 -0.57 1.41 -7.24
N ARG A 220 -1.38 2.30 -7.81
CA ARG A 220 -1.73 3.59 -7.21
C ARG A 220 -3.20 3.62 -6.83
N ILE A 221 -3.49 4.11 -5.63
CA ILE A 221 -4.84 4.30 -5.08
C ILE A 221 -4.94 5.78 -4.73
N GLU A 222 -5.80 6.52 -5.41
CA GLU A 222 -5.85 7.98 -5.34
C GLU A 222 -7.26 8.46 -4.99
N PHE A 223 -7.38 9.40 -4.03
CA PHE A 223 -8.65 10.05 -3.65
C PHE A 223 -9.71 9.12 -3.04
N ALA A 224 -9.27 8.06 -2.40
CA ALA A 224 -10.14 7.14 -1.65
C ALA A 224 -10.53 7.70 -0.27
N GLY A 225 -11.22 6.91 0.57
CA GLY A 225 -11.51 7.26 1.96
C GLY A 225 -12.89 7.87 2.15
N TYR A 226 -13.91 7.47 1.37
CA TYR A 226 -15.25 8.06 1.48
C TYR A 226 -15.87 7.85 2.86
N PRO A 227 -16.29 8.93 3.57
CA PRO A 227 -16.95 8.81 4.85
C PRO A 227 -18.42 8.40 4.67
N LEU A 228 -18.74 7.12 4.92
CA LEU A 228 -20.11 6.62 4.79
C LEU A 228 -21.00 7.12 5.93
N GLU A 229 -20.50 7.09 7.15
CA GLU A 229 -21.11 7.61 8.37
C GLU A 229 -19.99 8.21 9.25
N PRO A 230 -20.31 9.13 10.18
CA PRO A 230 -19.32 9.59 11.15
C PRO A 230 -18.68 8.43 11.91
N ASP A 231 -17.37 8.40 12.04
CA ASP A 231 -16.55 7.35 12.66
C ASP A 231 -16.70 5.96 11.96
N LYS A 232 -17.01 5.95 10.66
CA LYS A 232 -17.10 4.75 9.81
C LYS A 232 -16.67 5.07 8.39
N GLU A 233 -15.45 5.43 8.27
CA GLU A 233 -14.79 5.74 7.02
C GLU A 233 -14.24 4.46 6.37
N ILE A 234 -13.96 4.52 5.08
CA ILE A 234 -13.20 3.49 4.35
C ILE A 234 -11.80 4.05 4.11
N ASN A 235 -10.78 3.28 4.43
CA ASN A 235 -9.40 3.70 4.21
C ASN A 235 -8.98 3.63 2.73
N GLY A 236 -7.84 4.18 2.40
CA GLY A 236 -7.27 4.06 1.07
C GLY A 236 -7.06 2.60 0.66
N LEU A 237 -6.32 1.86 1.49
CA LEU A 237 -6.10 0.42 1.35
C LEU A 237 -6.25 -0.28 2.70
N THR A 238 -7.27 -1.12 2.79
CA THR A 238 -7.59 -1.89 4.01
C THR A 238 -7.25 -3.36 3.86
N PHE A 239 -6.59 -3.94 4.88
CA PHE A 239 -6.32 -5.37 4.99
C PHE A 239 -7.04 -5.96 6.22
N GLY A 240 -8.06 -6.76 6.01
CA GLY A 240 -8.80 -7.45 7.07
C GLY A 240 -8.38 -8.93 7.18
N GLY A 241 -7.55 -9.31 8.15
CA GLY A 241 -7.14 -10.70 8.38
C GLY A 241 -6.45 -11.36 7.18
N VAL A 242 -5.61 -10.62 6.46
CA VAL A 242 -4.94 -11.10 5.24
C VAL A 242 -3.68 -11.89 5.57
N GLY A 243 -3.49 -13.03 4.90
CA GLY A 243 -2.38 -13.95 5.14
C GLY A 243 -1.08 -13.56 4.42
N SER A 244 0.04 -14.08 4.93
CA SER A 244 1.40 -13.78 4.45
C SER A 244 1.73 -14.32 3.04
N GLY A 245 0.88 -15.16 2.46
CA GLY A 245 0.99 -15.57 1.06
C GLY A 245 0.51 -14.52 0.06
N THR A 246 -0.08 -13.41 0.53
CA THR A 246 -0.45 -12.26 -0.30
C THR A 246 0.79 -11.40 -0.56
N GLU A 247 1.05 -11.07 -1.83
CA GLU A 247 2.17 -10.22 -2.21
C GLU A 247 1.73 -8.77 -2.31
N VAL A 248 2.42 -7.86 -1.58
CA VAL A 248 2.15 -6.41 -1.61
C VAL A 248 3.48 -5.67 -1.73
N GLU A 249 3.70 -5.07 -2.90
CA GLU A 249 4.94 -4.37 -3.19
C GLU A 249 4.73 -3.21 -4.18
N PHE A 250 5.38 -2.08 -3.96
CA PHE A 250 5.24 -0.88 -4.79
C PHE A 250 3.78 -0.41 -4.89
N VAL A 251 3.21 -0.02 -3.75
CA VAL A 251 1.86 0.54 -3.69
C VAL A 251 1.93 1.97 -3.18
N GLN A 252 1.26 2.89 -3.88
CA GLN A 252 1.10 4.28 -3.46
C GLN A 252 -0.38 4.55 -3.15
N VAL A 253 -0.65 5.09 -1.95
CA VAL A 253 -1.94 5.67 -1.58
C VAL A 253 -1.79 7.18 -1.49
N SER A 254 -2.64 7.93 -2.19
CA SER A 254 -2.56 9.39 -2.27
C SER A 254 -3.91 10.02 -1.98
N TYR A 255 -3.92 11.06 -1.13
CA TYR A 255 -5.12 11.82 -0.82
C TYR A 255 -6.29 10.94 -0.31
N SER A 256 -6.00 9.95 0.54
CA SER A 256 -7.05 9.25 1.29
C SER A 256 -7.72 10.23 2.27
N ASN A 257 -9.05 10.15 2.44
CA ASN A 257 -9.79 10.97 3.40
C ASN A 257 -9.89 10.34 4.78
N ASP A 258 -9.28 9.21 4.96
CA ASP A 258 -9.06 8.47 6.17
C ASP A 258 -7.64 7.90 6.10
N ASP A 259 -7.35 6.80 6.78
CA ASP A 259 -6.02 6.22 6.75
C ASP A 259 -5.55 5.91 5.34
N SER A 260 -4.26 6.09 5.11
CA SER A 260 -3.67 5.65 3.85
C SER A 260 -3.65 4.13 3.77
N TYR A 261 -3.15 3.47 4.83
CA TYR A 261 -3.11 2.02 4.97
C TYR A 261 -3.57 1.60 6.35
N GLU A 262 -4.49 0.62 6.41
CA GLU A 262 -4.90 0.04 7.68
C GLU A 262 -4.91 -1.48 7.67
N TRP A 263 -4.35 -2.08 8.74
CA TRP A 263 -4.27 -3.54 8.95
C TRP A 263 -5.07 -3.97 10.17
N PHE A 264 -6.19 -4.62 9.94
CA PHE A 264 -7.02 -5.26 10.97
C PHE A 264 -6.63 -6.73 11.15
N GLY A 265 -5.55 -7.01 11.88
CA GLY A 265 -5.04 -8.37 12.08
C GLY A 265 -4.41 -8.98 10.85
N GLY A 266 -4.17 -10.30 10.89
CA GLY A 266 -3.49 -11.03 9.83
C GLY A 266 -1.97 -10.97 9.88
N THR A 267 -1.34 -11.41 8.79
CA THR A 267 0.10 -11.66 8.71
C THR A 267 0.71 -11.19 7.38
N VAL A 268 -0.03 -10.45 6.57
CA VAL A 268 0.45 -9.98 5.25
C VAL A 268 1.72 -9.15 5.42
N ASN A 269 2.70 -9.38 4.53
CA ASN A 269 3.92 -8.60 4.49
C ASN A 269 3.87 -7.60 3.33
N ALA A 270 4.56 -6.46 3.46
CA ALA A 270 4.60 -5.46 2.39
C ALA A 270 5.95 -4.75 2.30
N LYS A 271 6.34 -4.37 1.07
CA LYS A 271 7.51 -3.54 0.80
C LYS A 271 7.17 -2.38 -0.14
N HIS A 272 7.97 -1.32 -0.07
CA HIS A 272 7.90 -0.17 -0.99
C HIS A 272 6.50 0.46 -1.02
N LEU A 273 6.01 0.87 0.16
CA LEU A 273 4.74 1.56 0.30
C LEU A 273 4.94 3.07 0.37
N VAL A 274 4.05 3.81 -0.28
CA VAL A 274 4.03 5.27 -0.23
C VAL A 274 2.67 5.75 0.27
N ALA A 275 2.64 6.48 1.39
CA ALA A 275 1.50 7.27 1.87
C ALA A 275 1.74 8.74 1.51
N TYR A 276 0.87 9.32 0.69
CA TYR A 276 1.06 10.66 0.16
C TYR A 276 -0.15 11.55 0.42
N LYS A 277 0.02 12.50 1.34
CA LYS A 277 -0.99 13.54 1.65
C LYS A 277 -2.35 12.96 2.06
N GLY A 278 -2.34 11.90 2.87
CA GLY A 278 -3.55 11.37 3.52
C GLY A 278 -4.10 12.32 4.58
N TRP A 279 -5.37 12.13 4.95
CA TRP A 279 -6.04 12.94 5.97
C TRP A 279 -5.70 12.45 7.37
N ASP A 280 -6.02 11.20 7.71
CA ASP A 280 -5.78 10.65 9.04
C ASP A 280 -4.41 9.95 9.10
N ASP A 281 -4.29 8.76 9.52
CA ASP A 281 -3.01 8.13 9.75
C ASP A 281 -2.37 7.58 8.47
N ASP A 282 -1.04 7.53 8.42
CA ASP A 282 -0.36 6.98 7.24
C ASP A 282 -0.35 5.44 7.28
N PHE A 283 -0.09 4.87 8.48
CA PHE A 283 0.03 3.42 8.69
C PHE A 283 -0.64 3.04 10.02
N ASP A 284 -1.90 2.58 9.99
CA ASP A 284 -2.60 2.10 11.18
C ASP A 284 -2.59 0.58 11.28
N THR A 285 -2.38 0.06 12.48
CA THR A 285 -2.31 -1.38 12.76
C THR A 285 -3.10 -1.74 14.02
N GLY A 286 -3.95 -2.75 13.89
CA GLY A 286 -4.78 -3.22 14.98
C GLY A 286 -5.09 -4.71 14.92
N TYR A 287 -5.95 -5.15 15.78
CA TYR A 287 -6.60 -6.47 15.83
C TYR A 287 -5.66 -7.68 15.74
N GLY A 288 -4.42 -7.51 16.25
CA GLY A 288 -3.45 -8.60 16.29
C GLY A 288 -2.64 -8.78 15.02
N TYR A 289 -2.46 -7.72 14.23
CA TYR A 289 -1.59 -7.75 13.05
C TYR A 289 -0.13 -8.05 13.41
N THR A 290 0.52 -8.94 12.63
CA THR A 290 1.90 -9.41 12.90
C THR A 290 2.78 -9.49 11.65
N GLY A 291 2.46 -8.75 10.59
CA GLY A 291 3.24 -8.72 9.35
C GLY A 291 4.61 -8.02 9.48
N ASN A 292 5.44 -8.21 8.46
CA ASN A 292 6.72 -7.53 8.31
C ASN A 292 6.63 -6.50 7.17
N LEU A 293 7.18 -5.31 7.40
CA LEU A 293 7.11 -4.20 6.44
C LEU A 293 8.49 -3.54 6.31
N GLN A 294 8.90 -3.23 5.06
CA GLN A 294 10.18 -2.60 4.81
C GLN A 294 10.12 -1.61 3.64
N PHE A 295 10.88 -0.52 3.73
CA PHE A 295 10.96 0.56 2.75
C PHE A 295 9.61 1.28 2.57
N LEU A 296 9.17 1.97 3.61
CA LEU A 296 7.95 2.77 3.58
C LEU A 296 8.28 4.25 3.59
N LEU A 297 7.54 5.00 2.78
CA LEU A 297 7.61 6.45 2.73
C LEU A 297 6.26 7.06 3.08
N SER A 298 6.23 8.03 3.98
CA SER A 298 5.11 8.94 4.16
C SER A 298 5.56 10.38 3.89
N VAL A 299 4.71 11.14 3.18
CA VAL A 299 4.90 12.57 2.95
C VAL A 299 3.59 13.29 3.21
N ARG A 300 3.57 14.11 4.27
CA ARG A 300 2.38 14.87 4.69
C ARG A 300 2.29 16.23 3.99
N ASP A 301 1.09 16.70 3.81
CA ASP A 301 0.82 18.09 3.42
C ASP A 301 0.42 18.89 4.67
N LYS A 302 1.07 20.02 4.92
CA LYS A 302 0.84 20.86 6.11
C LYS A 302 -0.61 21.36 6.27
N ASP A 303 -1.38 21.35 5.20
CA ASP A 303 -2.75 21.86 5.16
C ASP A 303 -3.82 20.75 5.23
N ILE A 304 -3.39 19.46 5.31
CA ILE A 304 -4.28 18.29 5.28
C ILE A 304 -4.10 17.46 6.55
N ALA A 305 -5.08 17.49 7.45
CA ALA A 305 -5.11 16.63 8.64
C ALA A 305 -6.53 16.41 9.14
N ASP A 306 -6.80 15.27 9.76
CA ASP A 306 -8.11 14.94 10.32
C ASP A 306 -8.37 15.58 11.70
N THR A 307 -9.63 15.61 12.05
CA THR A 307 -10.12 16.15 13.33
C THR A 307 -9.80 15.25 14.52
N SER A 308 -9.48 13.98 14.29
CA SER A 308 -9.05 13.00 15.29
C SER A 308 -7.59 13.14 15.72
N ASP A 309 -6.80 13.97 15.04
CA ASP A 309 -5.36 14.22 15.23
C ASP A 309 -4.48 13.21 14.48
N SER A 310 -4.08 13.52 13.24
CA SER A 310 -3.34 12.66 12.31
C SER A 310 -1.93 12.29 12.77
N ASN A 311 -1.56 11.03 12.56
CA ASN A 311 -0.25 10.48 12.90
C ASN A 311 0.47 9.87 11.67
N GLY A 312 1.76 9.55 11.83
CA GLY A 312 2.49 8.74 10.87
C GLY A 312 2.21 7.23 11.08
N PHE A 313 2.31 6.78 12.33
CA PHE A 313 1.82 5.50 12.80
C PHE A 313 0.74 5.69 13.85
N GLU A 314 -0.37 4.98 13.72
CA GLU A 314 -1.20 4.64 14.85
C GLU A 314 -1.14 3.12 15.09
N SER A 315 -1.16 2.65 16.35
CA SER A 315 -1.17 1.23 16.63
C SER A 315 -1.86 0.91 17.93
N ASP A 316 -2.87 0.03 17.82
CA ASP A 316 -3.66 -0.51 18.92
C ASP A 316 -3.56 -2.03 18.97
N ASN A 317 -3.67 -2.64 20.17
CA ASN A 317 -3.95 -4.08 20.20
C ASN A 317 -5.38 -4.36 19.72
N ASP A 318 -6.31 -3.59 20.26
CA ASP A 318 -7.70 -3.47 19.85
C ASP A 318 -8.29 -2.19 20.45
N ALA A 319 -9.52 -1.83 20.05
CA ALA A 319 -10.20 -0.62 20.48
C ALA A 319 -10.37 -0.46 22.01
N SER A 320 -10.21 -1.54 22.78
CA SER A 320 -10.31 -1.54 24.25
C SER A 320 -8.96 -1.58 24.96
N GLY A 321 -7.84 -1.83 24.25
CA GLY A 321 -6.53 -2.06 24.83
C GLY A 321 -6.44 -3.38 25.59
N SER A 322 -7.17 -4.39 25.16
CA SER A 322 -7.19 -5.70 25.80
C SER A 322 -5.86 -6.44 25.69
N SER A 323 -5.74 -7.55 26.41
CA SER A 323 -4.62 -8.51 26.28
C SER A 323 -4.93 -9.68 25.35
N ASN A 324 -5.91 -9.54 24.47
CA ASN A 324 -6.23 -10.55 23.49
C ASN A 324 -5.03 -10.85 22.58
N THR A 325 -4.91 -12.11 22.18
CA THR A 325 -3.80 -12.59 21.37
C THR A 325 -4.26 -13.12 20.00
N PRO A 326 -3.40 -13.00 18.96
CA PRO A 326 -2.05 -12.42 18.99
C PRO A 326 -2.08 -10.93 19.36
N LEU A 327 -1.03 -10.45 20.07
CA LEU A 327 -0.88 -9.00 20.21
C LEU A 327 -0.57 -8.36 18.85
N THR A 328 -1.03 -7.14 18.62
CA THR A 328 -0.61 -6.34 17.47
C THR A 328 0.89 -6.09 17.61
N LYS A 329 1.67 -6.79 16.78
CA LYS A 329 3.12 -6.82 16.87
C LYS A 329 3.79 -6.86 15.49
N PRO A 330 3.43 -5.98 14.56
CA PRO A 330 4.13 -5.90 13.28
C PRO A 330 5.57 -5.44 13.47
N VAL A 331 6.41 -5.71 12.46
CA VAL A 331 7.80 -5.29 12.42
C VAL A 331 8.01 -4.39 11.21
N PHE A 332 8.28 -3.13 11.45
CA PHE A 332 8.63 -2.13 10.45
C PHE A 332 10.13 -1.89 10.44
N SER A 333 10.75 -1.85 9.28
CA SER A 333 12.15 -1.47 9.11
C SER A 333 12.33 -0.53 7.92
N ASN A 334 13.27 0.38 7.99
CA ASN A 334 13.60 1.30 6.91
C ASN A 334 12.39 2.17 6.47
N VAL A 335 11.75 2.83 7.44
CA VAL A 335 10.64 3.74 7.21
C VAL A 335 11.14 5.19 7.25
N THR A 336 10.68 6.00 6.30
CA THR A 336 10.86 7.46 6.31
C THR A 336 9.50 8.13 6.43
N LEU A 337 9.28 8.88 7.52
CA LEU A 337 8.10 9.72 7.70
C LEU A 337 8.50 11.19 7.62
N ILE A 338 7.96 11.88 6.61
CA ILE A 338 8.13 13.32 6.43
C ILE A 338 6.84 14.00 6.88
N GLY A 339 6.90 14.61 8.05
CA GLY A 339 5.80 15.33 8.66
C GLY A 339 5.50 16.68 7.99
N PRO A 340 4.53 17.42 8.52
CA PRO A 340 4.03 18.65 7.89
C PRO A 340 4.97 19.85 7.99
N PHE A 341 6.01 19.79 8.81
CA PHE A 341 6.88 20.93 9.09
C PHE A 341 8.31 20.71 8.61
N TYR A 342 8.98 21.79 8.25
CA TYR A 342 10.36 21.77 7.80
C TYR A 342 11.25 22.71 8.60
N GLY A 343 12.56 22.44 8.68
CA GLY A 343 13.54 23.24 9.36
C GLY A 343 13.63 22.92 10.85
N LYS A 344 13.70 23.93 11.70
CA LYS A 344 13.83 23.80 13.16
C LYS A 344 12.47 23.95 13.84
N VAL A 345 11.70 22.89 13.84
CA VAL A 345 10.30 22.88 14.33
C VAL A 345 10.22 23.21 15.82
N SER A 346 11.26 22.91 16.60
CA SER A 346 11.34 23.28 18.02
C SER A 346 11.30 24.79 18.30
N ASP A 347 11.55 25.63 17.30
CA ASP A 347 11.44 27.09 17.42
C ASP A 347 10.01 27.60 17.20
N MET A 348 9.10 26.76 16.71
CA MET A 348 7.67 27.09 16.56
C MET A 348 6.99 27.21 17.94
N THR A 349 6.01 28.07 18.03
CA THR A 349 5.15 28.14 19.20
C THR A 349 4.16 26.99 19.23
N GLN A 350 3.62 26.66 20.39
CA GLN A 350 2.57 25.66 20.52
C GLN A 350 1.35 25.98 19.64
N ALA A 351 0.97 27.25 19.54
CA ALA A 351 -0.15 27.68 18.72
C ALA A 351 0.08 27.45 17.22
N GLU A 352 1.30 27.57 16.74
CA GLU A 352 1.66 27.28 15.35
C GLU A 352 1.66 25.77 15.05
N VAL A 353 2.19 24.95 15.97
CA VAL A 353 2.29 23.50 15.80
C VAL A 353 0.92 22.81 15.92
N GLU A 354 0.04 23.33 16.82
CA GLU A 354 -1.31 22.81 17.03
C GLU A 354 -2.36 23.57 16.23
N ALA A 355 -1.95 24.43 15.29
CA ALA A 355 -2.87 25.13 14.42
C ALA A 355 -3.68 24.12 13.60
N LYS A 356 -4.99 24.35 13.53
CA LYS A 356 -5.86 23.53 12.68
C LYS A 356 -5.58 23.81 11.22
N THR A 357 -5.55 22.74 10.43
CA THR A 357 -5.46 22.85 8.99
C THR A 357 -6.64 23.60 8.40
N ALA A 358 -6.40 24.27 7.29
CA ALA A 358 -7.45 25.03 6.59
C ALA A 358 -8.33 24.13 5.72
N ASP A 359 -7.96 22.88 5.55
CA ASP A 359 -8.64 22.01 4.59
C ASP A 359 -10.04 21.62 5.07
N ALA A 360 -10.96 21.92 4.19
CA ALA A 360 -12.35 21.59 4.31
C ALA A 360 -12.85 20.96 3.00
N ALA A 361 -12.02 20.19 2.32
CA ALA A 361 -12.31 19.65 0.99
C ALA A 361 -13.69 18.97 0.91
N ASN A 362 -14.16 18.38 2.02
CA ASN A 362 -15.48 17.77 2.14
C ASN A 362 -16.38 18.49 3.15
N GLY A 363 -16.09 19.76 3.47
CA GLY A 363 -16.83 20.51 4.49
C GLY A 363 -16.49 20.08 5.92
N ALA A 364 -15.50 19.21 6.11
CA ALA A 364 -14.98 18.82 7.41
C ALA A 364 -14.30 20.01 8.11
N LYS A 365 -14.29 19.99 9.43
CA LYS A 365 -13.51 20.96 10.20
C LYS A 365 -12.04 20.59 10.10
N GLY A 366 -11.15 21.53 9.86
CA GLY A 366 -9.71 21.30 9.85
C GLY A 366 -9.23 20.57 11.11
N GLY A 367 -8.38 19.61 10.93
CA GLY A 367 -7.73 18.81 11.96
C GLY A 367 -6.38 19.38 12.36
N LYS A 368 -5.57 18.57 13.02
CA LYS A 368 -4.18 18.89 13.37
C LYS A 368 -3.31 17.64 13.36
N PHE A 369 -2.03 17.84 13.19
CA PHE A 369 -1.05 16.77 13.31
C PHE A 369 -0.70 16.51 14.77
N GLN A 370 -0.44 15.25 15.11
CA GLN A 370 -0.05 14.84 16.45
C GLN A 370 1.37 14.27 16.49
N ALA A 371 1.58 13.01 16.13
CA ALA A 371 2.86 12.34 16.35
C ALA A 371 3.32 11.55 15.12
N ALA A 372 4.65 11.45 14.94
CA ALA A 372 5.20 10.50 13.99
C ALA A 372 4.82 9.06 14.35
N MET A 373 4.70 8.77 15.67
CA MET A 373 4.28 7.46 16.17
C MET A 373 3.33 7.64 17.36
N HIS A 374 2.09 7.16 17.24
CA HIS A 374 1.12 7.03 18.32
C HIS A 374 0.89 5.56 18.63
N LEU A 375 1.61 5.01 19.58
CA LEU A 375 1.52 3.62 20.01
C LEU A 375 0.78 3.53 21.34
N ARG A 376 -0.33 2.81 21.38
CA ARG A 376 -1.28 2.88 22.51
C ARG A 376 -1.97 1.54 22.75
N ARG A 377 -2.84 1.48 23.75
CA ARG A 377 -3.83 0.41 23.96
C ARG A 377 -3.24 -1.00 23.83
N ASN A 378 -2.12 -1.26 24.55
CA ASN A 378 -1.45 -2.54 24.58
C ASN A 378 -0.83 -3.02 23.23
N SER A 379 -0.62 -2.12 22.27
CA SER A 379 0.15 -2.43 21.06
C SER A 379 1.58 -2.84 21.38
N SER A 380 2.12 -3.78 20.65
CA SER A 380 3.52 -4.24 20.69
C SER A 380 4.28 -3.96 19.40
N LEU A 381 3.87 -2.94 18.63
CA LEU A 381 4.49 -2.57 17.36
C LEU A 381 6.00 -2.37 17.50
N ASN A 382 6.77 -2.83 16.51
CA ASN A 382 8.21 -2.72 16.48
C ASN A 382 8.67 -1.89 15.27
N VAL A 383 9.55 -0.92 15.50
CA VAL A 383 10.13 -0.06 14.47
C VAL A 383 11.65 -0.06 14.58
N TYR A 384 12.29 -0.34 13.46
CA TYR A 384 13.74 -0.45 13.34
C TYR A 384 14.28 0.43 12.20
N ASN A 385 15.52 0.85 12.31
CA ASN A 385 16.28 1.45 11.19
C ASN A 385 15.52 2.54 10.43
N SER A 386 14.81 3.41 11.13
CA SER A 386 13.85 4.34 10.52
C SER A 386 14.20 5.81 10.81
N VAL A 387 13.61 6.71 10.01
CA VAL A 387 13.86 8.14 10.07
C VAL A 387 12.55 8.90 10.04
N PHE A 388 12.29 9.72 11.04
CA PHE A 388 11.08 10.54 11.13
C PHE A 388 11.46 12.01 11.28
N THR A 389 10.84 12.88 10.48
CA THR A 389 11.19 14.29 10.44
C THR A 389 9.95 15.19 10.47
N GLY A 390 10.07 16.36 11.11
CA GLY A 390 9.11 17.45 10.92
C GLY A 390 7.73 17.24 11.53
N TRP A 391 7.58 16.46 12.59
CA TRP A 391 6.33 16.24 13.30
C TRP A 391 6.20 17.10 14.57
N PRO A 392 4.97 17.37 15.05
CA PRO A 392 4.77 17.95 16.37
C PRO A 392 5.46 17.13 17.46
N TYR A 393 5.20 15.83 17.48
CA TYR A 393 5.81 14.89 18.43
C TYR A 393 6.46 13.71 17.71
N GLY A 394 7.58 13.21 18.23
CA GLY A 394 8.23 12.02 17.69
C GLY A 394 7.51 10.74 18.11
N LEU A 395 7.33 10.53 19.43
CA LEU A 395 6.64 9.36 19.98
C LEU A 395 5.62 9.77 21.04
N ARG A 396 4.44 9.20 20.93
CA ARG A 396 3.40 9.11 21.95
C ARG A 396 3.09 7.64 22.21
N ALA A 397 3.34 7.14 23.43
CA ALA A 397 3.19 5.72 23.77
C ALA A 397 2.00 5.44 24.70
N THR A 398 1.07 6.36 24.84
CA THR A 398 -0.09 6.25 25.72
C THR A 398 -1.28 7.03 25.20
N ASP A 399 -2.49 6.63 25.60
CA ASP A 399 -3.72 7.39 25.45
C ASP A 399 -4.67 7.19 26.64
N LYS A 400 -5.88 7.72 26.56
CA LYS A 400 -6.90 7.61 27.63
C LYS A 400 -7.32 6.17 27.94
N LYS A 401 -7.14 5.22 27.00
CA LYS A 401 -7.53 3.80 27.15
C LYS A 401 -6.34 2.89 27.46
N GLY A 402 -5.15 3.42 27.49
CA GLY A 402 -4.00 2.66 27.95
C GLY A 402 -2.69 2.94 27.22
N THR A 403 -1.64 2.45 27.82
CA THR A 403 -0.26 2.54 27.36
C THR A 403 0.04 1.43 26.37
N ALA A 404 1.00 1.65 25.47
CA ALA A 404 1.60 0.58 24.65
C ALA A 404 2.20 -0.52 25.52
N ASN A 405 2.26 -1.74 24.98
CA ASN A 405 2.81 -2.90 25.69
C ASN A 405 4.33 -2.77 25.88
N ASP A 406 4.85 -3.32 26.95
CA ASP A 406 6.30 -3.36 27.22
C ASP A 406 7.09 -4.13 26.15
N GLY A 407 6.43 -4.90 25.29
CA GLY A 407 7.03 -5.59 24.15
C GLY A 407 7.34 -4.73 22.93
N ILE A 408 6.99 -3.44 22.91
CA ILE A 408 7.38 -2.56 21.80
C ILE A 408 8.89 -2.41 21.68
N ALA A 409 9.39 -2.29 20.46
CA ALA A 409 10.76 -1.91 20.18
C ALA A 409 10.80 -0.72 19.23
N VAL A 410 11.40 0.39 19.67
CA VAL A 410 11.76 1.54 18.84
C VAL A 410 13.28 1.61 18.86
N LYS A 411 13.93 1.08 17.81
CA LYS A 411 15.36 0.81 17.85
C LYS A 411 16.09 1.27 16.59
N ASN A 412 17.19 1.95 16.79
CA ASN A 412 18.00 2.50 15.71
C ASN A 412 17.22 3.50 14.83
N VAL A 413 16.37 4.33 15.47
CA VAL A 413 15.49 5.32 14.84
C VAL A 413 16.06 6.73 15.03
N ILE A 414 15.87 7.58 14.03
CA ILE A 414 16.25 9.00 14.06
C ILE A 414 14.99 9.85 14.10
N PHE A 415 14.87 10.72 15.12
CA PHE A 415 13.93 11.84 15.13
C PHE A 415 14.66 13.13 14.76
N ALA A 416 14.25 13.80 13.67
CA ALA A 416 14.88 15.01 13.20
C ALA A 416 13.88 16.17 13.08
N GLY A 417 14.19 17.31 13.71
CA GLY A 417 13.35 18.50 13.61
C GLY A 417 11.93 18.28 14.15
N MET A 418 11.78 17.59 15.28
CA MET A 418 10.51 17.51 16.00
C MET A 418 10.28 18.77 16.81
N TRP A 419 9.01 19.17 17.02
CA TRP A 419 8.72 20.20 18.02
C TRP A 419 9.09 19.71 19.41
N LYS A 420 8.63 18.50 19.76
CA LYS A 420 9.09 17.75 20.93
C LYS A 420 9.29 16.28 20.54
N ASN A 421 10.32 15.64 21.09
CA ASN A 421 10.55 14.22 20.80
C ASN A 421 9.50 13.31 21.44
N PHE A 422 8.86 13.73 22.55
CA PHE A 422 7.91 12.93 23.33
C PHE A 422 6.69 13.75 23.74
N TYR A 423 5.53 13.11 23.78
CA TYR A 423 4.24 13.77 24.04
C TYR A 423 3.87 13.83 25.52
N ASP A 424 4.27 12.83 26.34
CA ASP A 424 3.73 12.67 27.69
C ASP A 424 4.66 13.25 28.78
N ASP A 425 4.03 13.75 29.88
CA ASP A 425 4.73 14.29 31.03
C ASP A 425 5.28 13.21 31.96
N GLU A 426 4.81 11.96 31.87
CA GLU A 426 5.22 10.83 32.72
C GLU A 426 6.48 10.12 32.21
N LYS A 427 7.06 10.61 31.12
CA LYS A 427 8.24 10.04 30.48
C LYS A 427 8.08 8.60 29.97
N VAL A 428 6.86 8.14 29.76
CA VAL A 428 6.60 6.80 29.24
C VAL A 428 7.19 6.65 27.84
N SER A 429 6.89 7.59 26.95
CA SER A 429 7.42 7.61 25.58
C SER A 429 8.94 7.76 25.55
N GLU A 430 9.50 8.64 26.39
CA GLU A 430 10.95 8.82 26.54
C GLU A 430 11.63 7.51 27.00
N ASN A 431 11.02 6.81 27.94
CA ASN A 431 11.55 5.53 28.44
C ASN A 431 11.54 4.46 27.37
N PHE A 432 10.47 4.35 26.58
CA PHE A 432 10.40 3.40 25.46
C PHE A 432 11.45 3.69 24.40
N PHE A 433 11.67 4.96 24.06
CA PHE A 433 12.67 5.36 23.08
C PHE A 433 14.10 5.09 23.58
N ASN A 434 14.39 5.38 24.84
CA ASN A 434 15.74 5.27 25.39
C ASN A 434 16.16 3.83 25.72
N ARG A 435 15.23 2.96 26.10
CA ARG A 435 15.57 1.60 26.56
C ARG A 435 16.10 0.68 25.46
N ALA A 436 15.69 0.92 24.21
CA ALA A 436 16.04 0.03 23.10
C ALA A 436 17.43 0.26 22.52
N GLY A 437 18.04 1.43 22.79
CA GLY A 437 19.38 1.81 22.35
C GLY A 437 19.48 2.23 20.88
N ASN A 438 20.58 2.94 20.58
CA ASN A 438 20.96 3.42 19.25
C ASN A 438 19.98 4.40 18.56
N ASN A 439 18.99 4.94 19.30
CA ASN A 439 18.13 5.99 18.80
C ASN A 439 18.82 7.36 18.88
N THR A 440 18.50 8.24 17.92
CA THR A 440 19.15 9.55 17.81
C THR A 440 18.11 10.64 17.62
N THR A 441 18.37 11.83 18.18
CA THR A 441 17.57 13.02 17.94
C THR A 441 18.42 14.10 17.30
N LEU A 442 17.89 14.76 16.26
CA LEU A 442 18.54 15.85 15.52
C LEU A 442 17.69 17.12 15.61
N ALA A 443 18.34 18.27 15.58
CA ALA A 443 17.67 19.54 15.85
C ALA A 443 16.77 20.02 14.69
N THR A 444 17.13 19.66 13.46
CA THR A 444 16.44 20.17 12.27
C THR A 444 16.16 19.06 11.25
N THR A 445 15.11 19.22 10.47
CA THR A 445 14.80 18.32 9.35
C THR A 445 15.89 18.35 8.29
N ASN A 446 16.58 19.48 8.10
CA ASN A 446 17.65 19.66 7.11
C ASN A 446 18.84 18.71 7.31
N GLU A 447 19.02 18.18 8.53
CA GLU A 447 20.08 17.19 8.80
C GLU A 447 19.80 15.84 8.14
N ILE A 448 18.55 15.58 7.73
CA ILE A 448 18.13 14.35 7.06
C ILE A 448 17.62 14.60 5.65
N ILE A 449 16.71 15.56 5.46
CA ILE A 449 16.16 15.96 4.15
C ILE A 449 16.68 17.34 3.85
N SER A 450 17.56 17.48 2.85
CA SER A 450 18.27 18.71 2.56
C SER A 450 17.43 19.81 1.92
N LYS A 451 16.23 19.44 1.39
CA LYS A 451 15.34 20.36 0.69
C LYS A 451 13.89 20.08 1.05
N ASP A 452 13.14 21.14 1.38
CA ASP A 452 11.71 21.05 1.73
C ASP A 452 10.90 20.44 0.58
N GLY A 453 10.00 19.52 0.94
CA GLY A 453 9.12 18.83 -0.02
C GLY A 453 9.81 17.84 -0.97
N ASP A 454 11.14 17.67 -0.84
CA ASP A 454 11.91 16.75 -1.68
C ASP A 454 12.40 15.56 -0.85
N TYR A 455 11.57 14.52 -0.76
CA TYR A 455 11.88 13.28 -0.01
C TYR A 455 13.09 12.52 -0.57
N SER A 456 13.46 12.73 -1.83
CA SER A 456 14.64 12.10 -2.45
C SER A 456 15.95 12.80 -2.06
N SER A 457 15.87 14.00 -1.49
CA SER A 457 17.03 14.79 -1.07
C SER A 457 17.64 14.34 0.28
N VAL A 458 17.65 13.04 0.55
CA VAL A 458 18.20 12.46 1.79
C VAL A 458 19.68 12.71 1.92
N VAL A 459 20.11 13.17 3.11
CA VAL A 459 21.52 13.36 3.45
C VAL A 459 22.13 11.98 3.74
N ALA A 460 22.76 11.37 2.73
CA ALA A 460 23.24 10.00 2.76
C ALA A 460 24.13 9.67 3.98
N SER A 461 24.99 10.60 4.42
CA SER A 461 25.86 10.40 5.59
C SER A 461 25.10 10.36 6.93
N ALA A 462 23.94 11.00 7.01
CA ALA A 462 23.14 11.06 8.24
C ALA A 462 22.32 9.79 8.48
N VAL A 463 22.00 9.05 7.41
CA VAL A 463 21.14 7.85 7.48
C VAL A 463 21.92 6.54 7.56
N GLN A 464 23.24 6.56 7.67
CA GLN A 464 24.04 5.33 7.77
C GLN A 464 23.86 4.59 9.10
N GLY A 465 24.22 3.30 9.13
CA GLY A 465 24.28 2.49 10.34
C GLY A 465 23.00 1.72 10.65
N ALA A 466 22.29 1.23 9.63
CA ALA A 466 21.21 0.26 9.85
C ALA A 466 21.77 -1.04 10.43
N GLU A 467 21.02 -1.66 11.35
CA GLU A 467 21.40 -2.89 12.05
C GLU A 467 20.31 -3.95 11.90
N PHE A 468 20.70 -5.17 11.53
CA PHE A 468 19.81 -6.32 11.36
C PHE A 468 20.23 -7.49 12.25
N VAL A 469 20.63 -7.16 13.50
CA VAL A 469 21.10 -8.14 14.48
C VAL A 469 20.00 -8.72 15.35
N ASP A 470 18.86 -8.04 15.44
CA ASP A 470 17.73 -8.53 16.22
C ASP A 470 17.08 -9.75 15.54
N GLU A 471 16.63 -10.72 16.34
CA GLU A 471 16.03 -11.95 15.86
C GLU A 471 14.85 -11.71 14.93
N VAL A 472 14.01 -10.73 15.23
CA VAL A 472 12.83 -10.37 14.40
C VAL A 472 13.19 -9.86 13.01
N LEU A 473 14.40 -9.30 12.82
CA LEU A 473 14.93 -8.84 11.53
C LEU A 473 15.75 -9.92 10.82
N ASN A 474 16.00 -11.07 11.46
CA ASN A 474 16.84 -12.12 10.90
C ASN A 474 16.02 -13.16 10.11
N ASN A 475 15.03 -12.71 9.34
CA ASN A 475 14.27 -13.54 8.41
C ASN A 475 14.52 -13.09 6.97
N SER A 476 14.17 -13.95 6.00
CA SER A 476 14.44 -13.71 4.57
C SER A 476 13.62 -12.57 3.96
N PHE A 477 12.62 -12.06 4.65
CA PHE A 477 11.83 -10.95 4.17
C PHE A 477 12.65 -9.65 4.14
N PHE A 478 13.46 -9.37 5.19
CA PHE A 478 14.18 -8.11 5.30
C PHE A 478 15.46 -8.11 4.45
N GLU A 479 15.57 -7.12 3.58
CA GLU A 479 16.80 -6.79 2.87
C GLU A 479 17.77 -6.08 3.82
N LYS A 480 18.97 -6.63 3.95
CA LYS A 480 19.99 -6.10 4.86
C LYS A 480 20.75 -4.97 4.16
N VAL A 481 20.31 -3.74 4.40
CA VAL A 481 20.93 -2.53 3.88
C VAL A 481 21.76 -1.82 4.95
N THR A 482 22.60 -0.85 4.56
CA THR A 482 23.47 -0.12 5.50
C THR A 482 22.88 1.20 6.01
N TYR A 483 21.74 1.59 5.47
CA TYR A 483 21.10 2.88 5.74
C TYR A 483 19.78 2.73 6.51
N LYS A 484 19.42 3.75 7.27
CA LYS A 484 18.14 3.93 7.97
C LYS A 484 17.17 4.70 7.08
N GLY A 485 15.88 4.50 7.28
CA GLY A 485 14.86 5.09 6.43
C GLY A 485 14.71 4.36 5.11
N ALA A 486 13.84 4.89 4.24
CA ALA A 486 13.46 4.29 2.98
C ALA A 486 14.46 4.52 1.83
N PHE A 487 15.43 5.44 2.01
CA PHE A 487 16.37 5.88 0.97
C PHE A 487 17.81 5.93 1.46
N ASP A 488 18.73 5.62 0.55
CA ASP A 488 20.19 5.72 0.78
C ASP A 488 20.79 7.07 0.36
N GLY A 489 19.99 7.96 -0.25
CA GLY A 489 20.41 9.23 -0.82
C GLY A 489 20.97 9.13 -2.25
N THR A 490 20.91 7.96 -2.88
CA THR A 490 21.38 7.75 -4.27
C THR A 490 20.36 7.05 -5.14
N ASN A 491 19.61 6.10 -4.60
CA ASN A 491 18.61 5.33 -5.32
C ASN A 491 17.21 5.80 -4.92
N ASP A 492 16.40 6.12 -5.93
CA ASP A 492 14.99 6.47 -5.76
C ASP A 492 14.10 5.35 -6.31
N TRP A 493 13.67 4.45 -5.42
CA TRP A 493 12.79 3.34 -5.78
C TRP A 493 11.35 3.80 -6.11
N THR A 494 11.01 5.06 -5.85
CA THR A 494 9.70 5.62 -6.20
C THR A 494 9.66 6.09 -7.65
N ALA A 495 10.82 6.28 -8.29
CA ALA A 495 10.89 6.84 -9.64
C ALA A 495 10.20 5.96 -10.69
N GLY A 496 9.48 6.61 -11.60
CA GLY A 496 8.86 6.00 -12.77
C GLY A 496 7.46 5.45 -12.57
N TRP A 497 7.08 5.06 -11.35
CA TRP A 497 5.76 4.47 -11.11
C TRP A 497 4.84 5.30 -10.19
N THR A 498 5.39 6.13 -9.31
CA THR A 498 4.60 7.01 -8.43
C THR A 498 4.06 8.21 -9.17
N ASN A 499 3.00 8.81 -8.63
CA ASN A 499 2.44 10.07 -9.12
C ASN A 499 2.39 11.09 -7.97
N TRP A 500 3.12 12.19 -8.10
CA TRP A 500 3.18 13.26 -7.11
C TRP A 500 2.23 14.43 -7.41
N ASP A 501 1.52 14.36 -8.54
CA ASP A 501 0.46 15.32 -8.89
C ASP A 501 -0.77 14.60 -9.49
N PRO A 502 -1.39 13.67 -8.73
CA PRO A 502 -2.58 12.96 -9.20
C PRO A 502 -3.77 13.90 -9.44
N GLN A 503 -3.78 15.06 -8.77
CA GLN A 503 -4.81 16.08 -8.90
C GLN A 503 -4.96 16.60 -10.34
N ASN A 504 -3.85 16.77 -11.06
CA ASN A 504 -3.83 17.32 -12.40
C ASN A 504 -3.53 16.29 -13.50
N THR A 505 -3.36 15.01 -13.12
CA THR A 505 -3.03 13.95 -14.09
C THR A 505 -4.24 13.57 -14.94
N GLU A 506 -4.05 13.51 -16.25
CA GLU A 506 -5.03 12.95 -17.19
C GLU A 506 -4.96 11.41 -17.20
N TYR A 507 -6.11 10.74 -17.07
CA TYR A 507 -6.27 9.30 -17.13
C TYR A 507 -7.27 8.86 -18.17
#